data_be6944d47d214420183649e1c3446d73
#
_entry.id   be6944d47d214420183649e1c3446d73
#
_cell.length_a   1.000
_cell.length_b   1.000
_cell.length_c   1.000
_cell.angle_alpha   90.00
_cell.angle_beta   90.00
_cell.angle_gamma   90.00
#
_symmetry.space_group_name_H-M   'P 1'
#
loop_
_entity.id
_entity.type
_entity.pdbx_description
1 polymer ?
#
loop_
_entity_poly.entity_id
_entity_poly.type
_entity_poly.pdbx_seq_one_letter_code
_entity_poly.pdbx_strand_id
1 'polypeptide(L)'
;ESISDIIAMLLKDKGTLVEDDYKNIESLKTLKIIDENDVKILEDANGLRNRIIHKYNKTDDEIAKESINSLLPNIKSILKKLEHATQ
;
A
#
# COMPACT_ATOMS: atom_id res chain seq x y z
N GLU A 1 10.49 -7.62 0.95
CA GLU A 1 10.09 -6.44 0.19
C GLU A 1 8.75 -5.91 0.68
N SER A 2 8.62 -4.61 0.77
CA SER A 2 7.37 -3.98 1.17
C SER A 2 6.48 -3.74 -0.05
N ILE A 3 5.18 -3.51 0.20
CA ILE A 3 4.25 -3.17 -0.88
C ILE A 3 4.64 -1.85 -1.55
N SER A 4 5.21 -0.91 -0.80
CA SER A 4 5.70 0.36 -1.35
C SER A 4 6.81 0.14 -2.37
N ASP A 5 7.71 -0.80 -2.11
CA ASP A 5 8.78 -1.15 -3.03
C ASP A 5 8.25 -1.78 -4.32
N ILE A 6 7.24 -2.65 -4.19
CA ILE A 6 6.59 -3.29 -5.33
C ILE A 6 5.91 -2.22 -6.20
N ILE A 7 5.21 -1.29 -5.60
CA ILE A 7 4.55 -0.19 -6.30
C ILE A 7 5.58 0.66 -7.05
N ALA A 8 6.68 1.03 -6.40
CA ALA A 8 7.73 1.82 -7.01
C ALA A 8 8.34 1.11 -8.23
N MET A 9 8.61 -0.17 -8.11
CA MET A 9 9.15 -0.98 -9.22
C MET A 9 8.16 -1.03 -10.39
N LEU A 10 6.89 -1.24 -10.10
CA LEU A 10 5.86 -1.31 -11.13
C LEU A 10 5.72 0.02 -11.87
N LEU A 11 5.70 1.14 -11.15
CA LEU A 11 5.61 2.46 -11.77
C LEU A 11 6.81 2.74 -12.65
N LYS A 12 8.00 2.36 -12.21
CA LYS A 12 9.22 2.50 -12.99
C LYS A 12 9.14 1.70 -14.30
N ASP A 13 8.64 0.47 -14.23
CA ASP A 13 8.44 -0.38 -15.40
C ASP A 13 7.43 0.20 -16.39
N LYS A 14 6.45 0.94 -15.89
CA LYS A 14 5.45 1.61 -16.73
C LYS A 14 5.92 2.99 -17.24
N GLY A 15 7.15 3.39 -16.92
CA GLY A 15 7.67 4.69 -17.34
C GLY A 15 7.08 5.87 -16.59
N THR A 16 6.50 5.63 -15.43
CA THR A 16 5.86 6.66 -14.60
C THR A 16 6.83 7.15 -13.52
N LEU A 17 6.78 8.44 -13.22
CA LEU A 17 7.62 9.03 -12.19
C LEU A 17 7.30 8.43 -10.81
N VAL A 18 8.34 8.00 -10.11
CA VAL A 18 8.20 7.51 -8.74
C VAL A 18 8.40 8.69 -7.78
N GLU A 19 7.41 8.91 -6.91
CA GLU A 19 7.41 10.01 -5.96
C GLU A 19 7.21 9.46 -4.53
N ASP A 20 6.46 10.17 -3.67
CA ASP A 20 6.15 9.65 -2.33
C ASP A 20 5.07 8.57 -2.40
N ASP A 21 4.83 7.87 -1.29
CA ASP A 21 3.91 6.74 -1.24
C ASP A 21 2.49 7.12 -1.67
N TYR A 22 1.97 8.26 -1.23
CA TYR A 22 0.62 8.69 -1.58
C TYR A 22 0.48 9.01 -3.06
N LYS A 23 1.46 9.68 -3.63
CA LYS A 23 1.47 10.01 -5.06
C LYS A 23 1.64 8.76 -5.92
N ASN A 24 2.45 7.81 -5.47
CA ASN A 24 2.61 6.53 -6.16
C ASN A 24 1.32 5.75 -6.22
N ILE A 25 0.55 5.73 -5.13
CA ILE A 25 -0.76 5.08 -5.07
C ILE A 25 -1.72 5.76 -6.05
N GLU A 26 -1.76 7.08 -6.09
CA GLU A 26 -2.59 7.83 -7.04
C GLU A 26 -2.19 7.55 -8.48
N SER A 27 -0.90 7.39 -8.75
CA SER A 27 -0.40 7.03 -10.09
C SER A 27 -0.92 5.66 -10.53
N LEU A 28 -0.98 4.68 -9.64
CA LEU A 28 -1.56 3.36 -9.94
C LEU A 28 -3.04 3.48 -10.32
N LYS A 29 -3.78 4.34 -9.64
CA LYS A 29 -5.18 4.60 -9.96
C LYS A 29 -5.31 5.23 -11.34
N THR A 30 -4.47 6.21 -11.65
CA THR A 30 -4.45 6.88 -12.96
C THR A 30 -4.16 5.89 -14.09
N LEU A 31 -3.28 4.93 -13.86
CA LEU A 31 -2.97 3.87 -14.81
C LEU A 31 -4.05 2.77 -14.86
N LYS A 32 -5.08 2.89 -14.04
CA LYS A 32 -6.20 1.93 -13.96
C LYS A 32 -5.78 0.53 -13.48
N ILE A 33 -4.67 0.44 -12.76
CA ILE A 33 -4.20 -0.81 -12.16
C ILE A 33 -5.02 -1.12 -10.91
N ILE A 34 -5.40 -0.09 -10.16
CA ILE A 34 -6.23 -0.21 -8.95
C ILE A 34 -7.40 0.78 -9.04
N ASP A 35 -8.41 0.56 -8.22
CA ASP A 35 -9.57 1.45 -8.13
C ASP A 35 -9.50 2.35 -6.88
N GLU A 36 -10.50 3.22 -6.73
CA GLU A 36 -10.53 4.18 -5.63
C GLU A 36 -10.63 3.51 -4.26
N ASN A 37 -11.33 2.40 -4.16
CA ASN A 37 -11.40 1.63 -2.92
C ASN A 37 -10.03 1.08 -2.53
N ASP A 38 -9.26 0.59 -3.51
CA ASP A 38 -7.89 0.12 -3.29
C ASP A 38 -6.97 1.26 -2.82
N VAL A 39 -7.13 2.45 -3.40
CA VAL A 39 -6.38 3.64 -2.98
C VAL A 39 -6.62 3.91 -1.50
N LYS A 40 -7.86 3.89 -1.06
CA LYS A 40 -8.22 4.13 0.33
C LYS A 40 -7.59 3.09 1.26
N ILE A 41 -7.65 1.82 0.87
CA ILE A 41 -7.05 0.72 1.65
C ILE A 41 -5.55 0.92 1.80
N LEU A 42 -4.86 1.26 0.71
CA LEU A 42 -3.41 1.47 0.73
C LEU A 42 -3.02 2.70 1.55
N GLU A 43 -3.78 3.78 1.44
CA GLU A 43 -3.53 4.98 2.23
C GLU A 43 -3.75 4.74 3.72
N ASP A 44 -4.79 3.98 4.08
CA ASP A 44 -5.04 3.61 5.47
C ASP A 44 -3.91 2.72 6.01
N ALA A 45 -3.45 1.76 5.22
CA ALA A 45 -2.33 0.89 5.59
C ALA A 45 -1.04 1.68 5.79
N ASN A 46 -0.77 2.63 4.90
CA ASN A 46 0.41 3.48 4.98
C ASN A 46 0.35 4.40 6.21
N GLY A 47 -0.82 4.96 6.49
CA GLY A 47 -1.04 5.77 7.70
C GLY A 47 -0.84 4.97 8.98
N LEU A 48 -1.33 3.73 9.01
CA LEU A 48 -1.14 2.83 10.14
C LEU A 48 0.34 2.51 10.36
N ARG A 49 1.06 2.20 9.28
CA ARG A 49 2.50 1.95 9.32
C ARG A 49 3.24 3.14 9.92
N ASN A 50 2.91 4.36 9.47
CA ASN A 50 3.55 5.58 9.98
C ASN A 50 3.26 5.79 11.47
N ARG A 51 2.03 5.51 11.92
CA ARG A 51 1.69 5.61 13.34
C ARG A 51 2.49 4.62 14.18
N ILE A 52 2.66 3.39 13.70
CA ILE A 52 3.44 2.36 14.39
C ILE A 52 4.90 2.79 14.52
N ILE A 53 5.49 3.31 13.44
CA ILE A 53 6.88 3.74 13.43
C ILE A 53 7.12 4.91 14.38
N HIS A 54 6.22 5.90 14.39
CA HIS A 54 6.44 7.14 15.14
C HIS A 54 5.93 7.11 16.58
N LYS A 55 4.96 6.26 16.88
CA LYS A 55 4.30 6.22 18.19
C LYS A 55 4.30 4.84 18.83
N TYR A 56 5.18 3.97 18.38
CA TYR A 56 5.21 2.60 18.89
C TYR A 56 5.53 2.57 20.38
N ASN A 57 4.70 1.83 21.13
CA ASN A 57 5.00 1.42 22.51
C ASN A 57 4.30 0.07 22.74
N LYS A 58 4.63 -0.58 23.88
CA LYS A 58 4.12 -1.92 24.17
C LYS A 58 2.60 -2.01 24.33
N THR A 59 1.97 -0.93 24.76
CA THR A 59 0.52 -0.90 24.96
C THR A 59 -0.25 -0.88 23.65
N ASP A 60 0.34 -0.32 22.60
CA ASP A 60 -0.33 -0.18 21.30
C ASP A 60 -0.10 -1.38 20.38
N ASP A 61 0.74 -2.33 20.79
CA ASP A 61 1.13 -3.47 19.95
C ASP A 61 -0.06 -4.34 19.55
N GLU A 62 -0.96 -4.65 20.49
CA GLU A 62 -2.14 -5.46 20.18
C GLU A 62 -3.11 -4.75 19.24
N ILE A 63 -3.30 -3.45 19.43
CA ILE A 63 -4.16 -2.63 18.56
C ILE A 63 -3.58 -2.61 17.16
N ALA A 64 -2.27 -2.42 17.05
CA ALA A 64 -1.58 -2.44 15.76
C ALA A 64 -1.75 -3.78 15.06
N LYS A 65 -1.60 -4.89 15.77
CA LYS A 65 -1.78 -6.23 15.22
C LYS A 65 -3.20 -6.46 14.70
N GLU A 66 -4.21 -6.06 15.47
CA GLU A 66 -5.61 -6.19 15.05
C GLU A 66 -5.88 -5.37 13.79
N SER A 67 -5.39 -4.13 13.74
CA SER A 67 -5.56 -3.26 12.58
C SER A 67 -4.90 -3.84 11.33
N ILE A 68 -3.69 -4.38 11.46
CA ILE A 68 -2.97 -5.03 10.37
C ILE A 68 -3.76 -6.26 9.90
N ASN A 69 -4.22 -7.09 10.83
CA ASN A 69 -4.97 -8.30 10.49
C ASN A 69 -6.27 -8.00 9.74
N SER A 70 -6.95 -6.91 10.09
CA SER A 70 -8.18 -6.52 9.40
C SER A 70 -7.93 -6.05 7.97
N LEU A 71 -6.73 -5.53 7.68
CA LEU A 71 -6.36 -5.05 6.33
C LEU A 71 -5.77 -6.15 5.45
N LEU A 72 -5.25 -7.23 6.03
CA LEU A 72 -4.53 -8.27 5.28
C LEU A 72 -5.29 -8.86 4.09
N PRO A 73 -6.58 -9.25 4.21
CA PRO A 73 -7.29 -9.81 3.06
C PRO A 73 -7.40 -8.82 1.90
N ASN A 74 -7.61 -7.53 2.21
CA ASN A 74 -7.71 -6.48 1.21
C ASN A 74 -6.36 -6.23 0.53
N ILE A 75 -5.28 -6.24 1.31
CA ILE A 75 -3.91 -6.08 0.79
C ILE A 75 -3.55 -7.24 -0.13
N LYS A 76 -3.91 -8.47 0.22
CA LYS A 76 -3.67 -9.63 -0.64
C LYS A 76 -4.37 -9.50 -1.99
N SER A 77 -5.59 -8.99 -2.00
CA SER A 77 -6.34 -8.73 -3.24
C SER A 77 -5.61 -7.69 -4.10
N ILE A 78 -5.13 -6.63 -3.50
CA ILE A 78 -4.37 -5.58 -4.20
C ILE A 78 -3.06 -6.14 -4.76
N LEU A 79 -2.35 -6.97 -3.99
CA LEU A 79 -1.12 -7.61 -4.46
C LEU A 79 -1.34 -8.44 -5.72
N LYS A 80 -2.47 -9.15 -5.79
CA LYS A 80 -2.83 -9.90 -7.00
C LYS A 80 -3.02 -8.98 -8.21
N LYS A 81 -3.67 -7.83 -8.02
CA LYS A 81 -3.81 -6.83 -9.09
C LYS A 81 -2.47 -6.32 -9.57
N LEU A 82 -1.53 -6.07 -8.64
CA LEU A 82 -0.18 -5.64 -8.99
C LEU A 82 0.60 -6.70 -9.76
N GLU A 83 0.47 -7.97 -9.36
CA GLU A 83 1.09 -9.09 -10.07
C GLU A 83 0.59 -9.19 -11.51
N HIS A 84 -0.72 -9.07 -11.72
CA HIS A 84 -1.31 -9.09 -13.06
C HIS A 84 -0.80 -7.94 -13.92
N ALA A 85 -0.55 -6.78 -13.33
CA ALA A 85 -0.06 -5.61 -14.04
C ALA A 85 1.39 -5.75 -14.51
N THR A 86 2.17 -6.64 -13.89
CA THR A 86 3.57 -6.89 -14.26
C THR A 86 3.73 -7.95 -15.36
N GLN A 87 2.66 -8.61 -15.71
CA GLN A 87 2.67 -9.68 -16.74
C GLN A 87 2.51 -9.14 -18.17
#